data_21e5920b99d76f998e0110a2f6d8e1ac
#
_entry.id   21e5920b99d76f998e0110a2f6d8e1ac
#
_cell.length_a   1.000
_cell.length_b   1.000
_cell.length_c   1.000
_cell.angle_alpha   90.00
_cell.angle_beta   90.00
_cell.angle_gamma   90.00
#
_symmetry.space_group_name_H-M   'P 1'
#
loop_
_entity.id
_entity.type
_entity.pdbx_description
1 polymer ?
#
loop_
_entity_poly.entity_id
_entity_poly.type
_entity_poly.pdbx_seq_one_letter_code
_entity_poly.pdbx_strand_id
1 'polypeptide(L)'
;MSFVTATNRILFSSRLFFAAFLLIAMAGLALGESAALSDSYRQIVLSVTAGVCVAMAFAALVLELLERAERLETQAQKLTNVGEALRESEGRLLDFALTSSDWFWETDSHHRLIYVSEGVRPFGLDGASWVGKTHWEIDLDAAMESDMWRDHVSTLQRCEIFRDIVFRCQDDHGARHDICIGGRPVLNTSGAFEGYRGTARDVTDKLAAEKRLHAAMRAAEQASVSKSNFLANMNHELRTPLNAIMGFSEMLTLGTVGVLQPRVRDYVAVIHKSASHLHEIVNDVLDFATIEAGKLDLVEENFDPSSIINTCVEMVSAQARARGLKIAIESCNGDLPMVYGDERRLRQVLLNLLSNAVKFSTSGGAVVVSPRQLASGDFAIDVQDNGPGMTTEEVSVALERFGQVDAGLERRYEGTGLGLPLARSLVELHGGVLSIESEKGRGTAVSMVLPSDRVIPKDGLSPLAAER
;
A
#
# COMPACT_ATOMS: atom_id res chain seq x y z
N MET A 1 -34.28 -38.51 16.04
CA MET A 1 -34.75 -39.39 17.14
C MET A 1 -36.24 -39.88 16.96
N SER A 2 -37.07 -39.28 16.13
CA SER A 2 -38.46 -39.69 15.90
C SER A 2 -38.62 -40.87 14.92
N PHE A 3 -37.67 -41.15 14.06
CA PHE A 3 -37.76 -42.18 13.00
C PHE A 3 -37.58 -43.61 13.53
N VAL A 4 -36.72 -43.83 14.52
CA VAL A 4 -36.48 -45.15 15.13
C VAL A 4 -37.66 -45.62 15.96
N THR A 5 -38.43 -44.69 16.53
CA THR A 5 -39.60 -44.98 17.33
C THR A 5 -40.83 -45.36 16.47
N ALA A 6 -40.98 -44.79 15.27
CA ALA A 6 -42.05 -45.14 14.35
C ALA A 6 -41.83 -46.53 13.72
N THR A 7 -40.63 -46.82 13.25
CA THR A 7 -40.31 -48.13 12.64
C THR A 7 -40.42 -49.27 13.64
N ASN A 8 -40.07 -49.08 14.91
CA ASN A 8 -40.25 -50.08 15.95
C ASN A 8 -41.74 -50.31 16.33
N ARG A 9 -42.59 -49.28 16.28
CA ARG A 9 -44.03 -49.42 16.51
C ARG A 9 -44.72 -50.25 15.42
N ILE A 10 -44.36 -50.03 14.14
CA ILE A 10 -44.95 -50.72 12.99
C ILE A 10 -44.49 -52.18 12.94
N LEU A 11 -43.22 -52.47 13.18
CA LEU A 11 -42.68 -53.84 13.30
C LEU A 11 -43.29 -54.58 14.48
N PHE A 12 -43.62 -53.89 15.56
CA PHE A 12 -44.27 -54.45 16.70
C PHE A 12 -45.76 -54.75 16.39
N SER A 13 -46.47 -53.88 15.63
CA SER A 13 -47.87 -54.09 15.22
C SER A 13 -47.98 -55.24 14.22
N SER A 14 -47.10 -55.40 13.23
CA SER A 14 -47.14 -56.52 12.28
C SER A 14 -46.91 -57.88 12.94
N ARG A 15 -46.00 -57.95 13.92
CA ARG A 15 -45.76 -59.17 14.72
C ARG A 15 -46.95 -59.54 15.63
N LEU A 16 -47.60 -58.51 16.23
CA LEU A 16 -48.82 -58.70 17.02
C LEU A 16 -49.95 -59.14 16.14
N PHE A 17 -50.12 -58.61 14.94
CA PHE A 17 -51.13 -59.03 13.96
C PHE A 17 -50.90 -60.47 13.51
N PHE A 18 -49.67 -60.90 13.25
CA PHE A 18 -49.35 -62.25 12.88
C PHE A 18 -49.58 -63.24 14.04
N ALA A 19 -49.24 -62.84 15.26
CA ALA A 19 -49.50 -63.64 16.45
C ALA A 19 -51.06 -63.82 16.73
N ALA A 20 -51.81 -62.71 16.56
CA ALA A 20 -53.25 -62.73 16.68
C ALA A 20 -53.88 -63.54 15.57
N PHE A 21 -53.41 -63.49 14.32
CA PHE A 21 -53.81 -64.33 13.21
C PHE A 21 -53.61 -65.84 13.52
N LEU A 22 -52.47 -66.21 14.05
CA LEU A 22 -52.13 -67.58 14.37
C LEU A 22 -53.02 -68.10 15.50
N LEU A 23 -53.24 -67.29 16.54
CA LEU A 23 -54.16 -67.61 17.65
C LEU A 23 -55.62 -67.82 17.22
N ILE A 24 -56.13 -66.94 16.38
CA ILE A 24 -57.52 -67.06 15.85
C ILE A 24 -57.64 -68.30 14.95
N ALA A 25 -56.64 -68.54 14.08
CA ALA A 25 -56.58 -69.71 13.25
C ALA A 25 -56.57 -71.02 14.05
N MET A 26 -55.73 -71.09 15.09
CA MET A 26 -55.64 -72.24 15.99
C MET A 26 -56.92 -72.47 16.82
N ALA A 27 -57.46 -71.37 17.36
CA ALA A 27 -58.75 -71.43 18.11
C ALA A 27 -59.94 -71.89 17.25
N GLY A 28 -59.94 -71.41 16.01
CA GLY A 28 -60.96 -71.80 15.04
C GLY A 28 -60.85 -73.28 14.62
N LEU A 29 -59.66 -73.79 14.42
CA LEU A 29 -59.36 -75.18 14.12
C LEU A 29 -59.78 -76.09 15.35
N ALA A 30 -59.35 -75.72 16.53
CA ALA A 30 -59.65 -76.45 17.76
C ALA A 30 -61.17 -76.54 18.08
N LEU A 31 -61.88 -75.41 17.85
CA LEU A 31 -63.34 -75.38 17.97
C LEU A 31 -64.04 -76.19 16.88
N GLY A 32 -63.52 -76.22 15.67
CA GLY A 32 -64.02 -77.00 14.55
C GLY A 32 -63.89 -78.53 14.72
N GLU A 33 -62.85 -78.95 15.47
CA GLU A 33 -62.63 -80.38 15.76
C GLU A 33 -63.37 -80.89 17.02
N SER A 34 -64.05 -80.05 17.74
CA SER A 34 -64.73 -80.39 18.96
C SER A 34 -65.90 -81.35 18.66
N ALA A 35 -65.90 -82.55 19.23
CA ALA A 35 -66.96 -83.57 19.06
C ALA A 35 -68.31 -83.23 19.69
N ALA A 36 -68.36 -82.11 20.43
CA ALA A 36 -69.61 -81.68 21.12
C ALA A 36 -70.49 -80.74 20.24
N LEU A 37 -70.06 -80.30 19.03
CA LEU A 37 -70.79 -79.40 18.16
C LEU A 37 -71.44 -80.17 17.01
N SER A 38 -72.71 -79.78 16.67
CA SER A 38 -73.42 -80.29 15.49
C SER A 38 -72.63 -79.87 14.20
N ASP A 39 -72.76 -80.72 13.15
CA ASP A 39 -72.01 -80.49 11.89
C ASP A 39 -72.32 -79.10 11.23
N SER A 40 -73.53 -78.59 11.42
CA SER A 40 -73.89 -77.21 10.93
C SER A 40 -73.14 -76.13 11.68
N TYR A 41 -72.96 -76.24 13.00
CA TYR A 41 -72.17 -75.25 13.79
C TYR A 41 -70.72 -75.30 13.48
N ARG A 42 -70.17 -76.50 13.21
CA ARG A 42 -68.75 -76.65 12.77
C ARG A 42 -68.46 -75.93 11.48
N GLN A 43 -69.33 -76.07 10.49
CA GLN A 43 -69.17 -75.36 9.21
C GLN A 43 -69.26 -73.85 9.37
N ILE A 44 -70.11 -73.34 10.22
CA ILE A 44 -70.22 -71.90 10.48
C ILE A 44 -68.95 -71.36 11.16
N VAL A 45 -68.44 -72.06 12.18
CA VAL A 45 -67.18 -71.64 12.88
C VAL A 45 -66.01 -71.66 11.93
N LEU A 46 -65.87 -72.69 11.10
CA LEU A 46 -64.75 -72.78 10.11
C LEU A 46 -64.90 -71.68 9.04
N SER A 47 -66.08 -71.36 8.57
CA SER A 47 -66.31 -70.34 7.57
C SER A 47 -66.03 -68.93 8.13
N VAL A 48 -66.40 -68.62 9.36
CA VAL A 48 -66.18 -67.36 10.03
C VAL A 48 -64.64 -67.16 10.30
N THR A 49 -64.02 -68.22 10.81
CA THR A 49 -62.55 -68.17 11.04
C THR A 49 -61.74 -67.98 9.75
N ALA A 50 -62.12 -68.71 8.69
CA ALA A 50 -61.50 -68.52 7.38
C ALA A 50 -61.70 -67.06 6.85
N GLY A 51 -62.93 -66.51 7.01
CA GLY A 51 -63.21 -65.12 6.63
C GLY A 51 -62.38 -64.08 7.41
N VAL A 52 -62.23 -64.26 8.72
CA VAL A 52 -61.43 -63.43 9.58
C VAL A 52 -59.90 -63.50 9.18
N CYS A 53 -59.40 -64.74 8.93
CA CYS A 53 -58.04 -64.93 8.49
C CYS A 53 -57.73 -64.24 7.14
N VAL A 54 -58.62 -64.33 6.17
CA VAL A 54 -58.52 -63.65 4.87
C VAL A 54 -58.54 -62.14 5.05
N ALA A 55 -59.42 -61.58 5.88
CA ALA A 55 -59.51 -60.17 6.14
C ALA A 55 -58.23 -59.66 6.82
N MET A 56 -57.63 -60.40 7.78
CA MET A 56 -56.42 -60.04 8.44
C MET A 56 -55.21 -60.14 7.49
N ALA A 57 -55.10 -61.14 6.61
CA ALA A 57 -54.05 -61.22 5.60
C ALA A 57 -54.08 -60.06 4.60
N PHE A 58 -55.35 -59.69 4.20
CA PHE A 58 -55.56 -58.54 3.33
C PHE A 58 -55.09 -57.19 4.00
N ALA A 59 -55.48 -57.00 5.27
CA ALA A 59 -55.13 -55.84 6.04
C ALA A 59 -53.56 -55.74 6.20
N ALA A 60 -52.91 -56.88 6.45
CA ALA A 60 -51.43 -56.92 6.53
C ALA A 60 -50.76 -56.56 5.19
N LEU A 61 -51.31 -57.07 4.08
CA LEU A 61 -50.80 -56.71 2.74
C LEU A 61 -50.98 -55.23 2.43
N VAL A 62 -52.13 -54.65 2.76
CA VAL A 62 -52.41 -53.22 2.57
C VAL A 62 -51.43 -52.34 3.38
N LEU A 63 -51.13 -52.69 4.65
CA LEU A 63 -50.19 -52.01 5.50
C LEU A 63 -48.82 -52.10 4.92
N GLU A 64 -48.39 -53.25 4.41
CA GLU A 64 -47.06 -53.41 3.78
C GLU A 64 -46.90 -52.53 2.50
N LEU A 65 -47.98 -52.50 1.69
CA LEU A 65 -48.02 -51.66 0.48
C LEU A 65 -47.94 -50.15 0.82
N LEU A 66 -48.61 -49.69 1.85
CA LEU A 66 -48.59 -48.32 2.34
C LEU A 66 -47.20 -47.95 2.83
N GLU A 67 -46.55 -48.82 3.61
CA GLU A 67 -45.19 -48.61 4.05
C GLU A 67 -44.17 -48.51 2.89
N ARG A 68 -44.34 -49.36 1.87
CA ARG A 68 -43.52 -49.32 0.65
C ARG A 68 -43.73 -48.01 -0.12
N ALA A 69 -44.97 -47.57 -0.25
CA ALA A 69 -45.30 -46.29 -0.92
C ALA A 69 -44.65 -45.11 -0.19
N GLU A 70 -44.75 -45.04 1.14
CA GLU A 70 -44.17 -43.99 1.97
C GLU A 70 -42.63 -43.95 1.88
N ARG A 71 -42.00 -45.14 1.83
CA ARG A 71 -40.54 -45.23 1.63
C ARG A 71 -40.10 -44.72 0.24
N LEU A 72 -40.83 -45.07 -0.81
CA LEU A 72 -40.56 -44.62 -2.18
C LEU A 72 -40.74 -43.11 -2.29
N GLU A 73 -41.78 -42.55 -1.69
CA GLU A 73 -42.06 -41.11 -1.67
C GLU A 73 -40.91 -40.35 -0.95
N THR A 74 -40.44 -40.88 0.20
CA THR A 74 -39.31 -40.31 0.94
C THR A 74 -38.01 -40.37 0.15
N GLN A 75 -37.77 -41.46 -0.59
CA GLN A 75 -36.58 -41.59 -1.45
C GLN A 75 -36.64 -40.63 -2.64
N ALA A 76 -37.81 -40.51 -3.29
CA ALA A 76 -38.02 -39.58 -4.39
C ALA A 76 -37.76 -38.12 -3.95
N GLN A 77 -38.29 -37.73 -2.78
CA GLN A 77 -38.07 -36.39 -2.22
C GLN A 77 -36.60 -36.12 -1.92
N LYS A 78 -35.88 -37.10 -1.37
CA LYS A 78 -34.42 -36.95 -1.15
C LYS A 78 -33.67 -36.76 -2.44
N LEU A 79 -33.97 -37.52 -3.49
CA LEU A 79 -33.34 -37.37 -4.81
C LEU A 79 -33.61 -35.99 -5.41
N THR A 80 -34.85 -35.50 -5.29
CA THR A 80 -35.22 -34.17 -5.76
C THR A 80 -34.41 -33.08 -5.01
N ASN A 81 -34.36 -33.14 -3.68
CA ASN A 81 -33.62 -32.18 -2.87
C ASN A 81 -32.12 -32.17 -3.17
N VAL A 82 -31.51 -33.35 -3.39
CA VAL A 82 -30.10 -33.47 -3.79
C VAL A 82 -29.86 -32.87 -5.18
N GLY A 83 -30.78 -33.11 -6.12
CA GLY A 83 -30.74 -32.55 -7.47
C GLY A 83 -30.82 -31.00 -7.47
N GLU A 84 -31.72 -30.45 -6.65
CA GLU A 84 -31.85 -28.99 -6.48
C GLU A 84 -30.62 -28.38 -5.84
N ALA A 85 -30.09 -28.97 -4.76
CA ALA A 85 -28.86 -28.50 -4.11
C ALA A 85 -27.61 -28.54 -5.05
N LEU A 86 -27.55 -29.57 -5.90
CA LEU A 86 -26.48 -29.68 -6.90
C LEU A 86 -26.60 -28.56 -7.94
N ARG A 87 -27.78 -28.33 -8.50
CA ARG A 87 -28.02 -27.23 -9.47
C ARG A 87 -27.72 -25.86 -8.90
N GLU A 88 -28.13 -25.62 -7.64
CA GLU A 88 -27.83 -24.36 -6.96
C GLU A 88 -26.32 -24.18 -6.75
N SER A 89 -25.60 -25.26 -6.40
CA SER A 89 -24.16 -25.25 -6.26
C SER A 89 -23.44 -25.00 -7.58
N GLU A 90 -23.88 -25.65 -8.67
CA GLU A 90 -23.35 -25.44 -10.02
C GLU A 90 -23.62 -24.00 -10.50
N GLY A 91 -24.82 -23.47 -10.26
CA GLY A 91 -25.16 -22.07 -10.59
C GLY A 91 -24.28 -21.09 -9.86
N ARG A 92 -24.06 -21.26 -8.56
CA ARG A 92 -23.15 -20.39 -7.79
C ARG A 92 -21.71 -20.41 -8.28
N LEU A 93 -21.19 -21.57 -8.68
CA LEU A 93 -19.85 -21.69 -9.25
C LEU A 93 -19.75 -20.96 -10.59
N LEU A 94 -20.77 -21.06 -11.44
CA LEU A 94 -20.84 -20.33 -12.70
C LEU A 94 -20.91 -18.80 -12.49
N ASP A 95 -21.71 -18.35 -11.53
CA ASP A 95 -21.84 -16.92 -11.20
C ASP A 95 -20.49 -16.34 -10.70
N PHE A 96 -19.77 -17.07 -9.84
CA PHE A 96 -18.44 -16.66 -9.40
C PHE A 96 -17.45 -16.57 -10.57
N ALA A 97 -17.50 -17.50 -11.49
CA ALA A 97 -16.65 -17.52 -12.65
C ALA A 97 -16.91 -16.35 -13.61
N LEU A 98 -18.18 -16.07 -13.89
CA LEU A 98 -18.58 -14.97 -14.76
C LEU A 98 -18.25 -13.59 -14.15
N THR A 99 -18.23 -13.48 -12.81
CA THR A 99 -17.93 -12.24 -12.12
C THR A 99 -16.43 -11.94 -12.05
N SER A 100 -15.57 -12.96 -12.10
CA SER A 100 -14.11 -12.82 -11.97
C SER A 100 -13.39 -12.48 -13.27
N SER A 101 -14.08 -12.30 -14.39
CA SER A 101 -13.51 -12.16 -15.75
C SER A 101 -12.58 -13.32 -16.16
N ASP A 102 -12.63 -14.43 -15.43
CA ASP A 102 -11.89 -15.63 -15.72
C ASP A 102 -12.76 -16.58 -16.55
N TRP A 103 -12.16 -17.33 -17.48
CA TRP A 103 -12.83 -18.44 -18.14
C TRP A 103 -12.16 -19.77 -17.81
N PHE A 104 -12.88 -20.88 -18.04
CA PHE A 104 -12.40 -22.21 -17.74
C PHE A 104 -11.95 -22.92 -19.00
N TRP A 105 -11.00 -23.80 -18.79
CA TRP A 105 -10.51 -24.68 -19.84
C TRP A 105 -10.20 -26.07 -19.27
N GLU A 106 -10.31 -27.07 -20.13
CA GLU A 106 -9.95 -28.45 -19.84
C GLU A 106 -9.11 -29.03 -20.99
N THR A 107 -8.14 -29.89 -20.66
CA THR A 107 -7.34 -30.63 -21.65
C THR A 107 -7.56 -32.13 -21.50
N ASP A 108 -7.20 -32.86 -22.55
CA ASP A 108 -7.02 -34.31 -22.51
C ASP A 108 -5.66 -34.71 -21.90
N SER A 109 -5.40 -36.02 -21.85
CA SER A 109 -4.12 -36.60 -21.39
C SER A 109 -2.92 -36.25 -22.26
N HIS A 110 -3.13 -35.70 -23.46
CA HIS A 110 -2.10 -35.19 -24.37
C HIS A 110 -1.96 -33.69 -24.32
N HIS A 111 -2.55 -33.04 -23.29
CA HIS A 111 -2.55 -31.60 -23.05
C HIS A 111 -3.26 -30.77 -24.14
N ARG A 112 -4.12 -31.38 -24.97
CA ARG A 112 -4.92 -30.70 -25.97
C ARG A 112 -6.23 -30.22 -25.34
N LEU A 113 -6.60 -28.99 -25.59
CA LEU A 113 -7.84 -28.39 -25.12
C LEU A 113 -9.04 -29.17 -25.64
N ILE A 114 -9.89 -29.65 -24.76
CA ILE A 114 -11.16 -30.33 -25.06
C ILE A 114 -12.36 -29.45 -24.73
N TYR A 115 -12.17 -28.45 -23.86
CA TYR A 115 -13.20 -27.50 -23.47
C TYR A 115 -12.62 -26.13 -23.17
N VAL A 116 -13.30 -25.08 -23.64
CA VAL A 116 -13.08 -23.67 -23.29
C VAL A 116 -14.45 -23.05 -23.06
N SER A 117 -14.67 -22.43 -21.91
CA SER A 117 -15.96 -21.81 -21.58
C SER A 117 -16.22 -20.54 -22.42
N GLU A 118 -17.48 -20.14 -22.55
CA GLU A 118 -17.88 -18.95 -23.32
C GLU A 118 -17.38 -17.62 -22.76
N GLY A 119 -16.84 -17.60 -21.53
CA GLY A 119 -16.24 -16.43 -20.90
C GLY A 119 -15.09 -15.79 -21.69
N VAL A 120 -14.57 -16.48 -22.69
CA VAL A 120 -13.54 -15.99 -23.62
C VAL A 120 -14.09 -15.01 -24.69
N ARG A 121 -15.38 -15.10 -25.04
CA ARG A 121 -16.03 -14.30 -26.09
C ARG A 121 -16.00 -12.78 -25.89
N PRO A 122 -16.19 -12.23 -24.69
CA PRO A 122 -16.11 -10.78 -24.48
C PRO A 122 -14.78 -10.15 -24.90
N PHE A 123 -13.73 -10.95 -25.00
CA PHE A 123 -12.39 -10.51 -25.43
C PHE A 123 -12.17 -10.66 -26.95
N GLY A 124 -13.22 -11.01 -27.71
CA GLY A 124 -13.10 -11.24 -29.16
C GLY A 124 -12.36 -12.53 -29.54
N LEU A 125 -12.14 -13.42 -28.56
CA LEU A 125 -11.42 -14.68 -28.76
C LEU A 125 -12.41 -15.81 -29.06
N ASP A 126 -12.08 -16.65 -30.02
CA ASP A 126 -12.87 -17.86 -30.34
C ASP A 126 -12.28 -19.10 -29.66
N GLY A 127 -12.84 -19.45 -28.50
CA GLY A 127 -12.44 -20.64 -27.75
C GLY A 127 -12.66 -21.95 -28.54
N ALA A 128 -13.59 -21.98 -29.49
CA ALA A 128 -13.83 -23.17 -30.31
C ALA A 128 -12.65 -23.45 -31.30
N SER A 129 -11.99 -22.41 -31.77
CA SER A 129 -10.80 -22.55 -32.61
C SER A 129 -9.56 -23.09 -31.86
N TRP A 130 -9.59 -23.07 -30.54
CA TRP A 130 -8.53 -23.58 -29.67
C TRP A 130 -8.68 -25.06 -29.31
N VAL A 131 -9.89 -25.60 -29.45
CA VAL A 131 -10.14 -27.03 -29.19
C VAL A 131 -9.31 -27.91 -30.09
N GLY A 132 -8.65 -28.91 -29.54
CA GLY A 132 -7.70 -29.80 -30.22
C GLY A 132 -6.25 -29.30 -30.24
N LYS A 133 -6.00 -28.05 -29.84
CA LYS A 133 -4.65 -27.45 -29.76
C LYS A 133 -4.12 -27.46 -28.34
N THR A 134 -2.83 -27.40 -28.21
CA THR A 134 -2.17 -27.13 -26.91
C THR A 134 -1.99 -25.62 -26.71
N HIS A 135 -1.73 -25.18 -25.46
CA HIS A 135 -1.51 -23.75 -25.18
C HIS A 135 -0.32 -23.18 -25.97
N TRP A 136 0.75 -23.95 -26.16
CA TRP A 136 1.92 -23.51 -26.94
C TRP A 136 1.70 -23.55 -28.45
N GLU A 137 0.70 -24.26 -28.99
CA GLU A 137 0.28 -24.16 -30.38
C GLU A 137 -0.58 -22.91 -30.63
N ILE A 138 -1.14 -22.29 -29.59
CA ILE A 138 -1.94 -21.06 -29.64
C ILE A 138 -1.05 -19.82 -29.45
N ASP A 139 0.05 -19.95 -28.71
CA ASP A 139 0.96 -18.84 -28.42
C ASP A 139 1.63 -18.32 -29.70
N LEU A 140 1.47 -17.02 -29.98
CA LEU A 140 2.07 -16.34 -31.11
C LEU A 140 3.60 -16.23 -31.03
N ASP A 141 4.12 -16.17 -29.83
CA ASP A 141 5.54 -15.99 -29.55
C ASP A 141 6.21 -17.33 -29.17
N ALA A 142 5.49 -18.45 -29.36
CA ALA A 142 5.99 -19.78 -28.99
C ALA A 142 7.19 -20.20 -29.85
N ALA A 143 8.36 -19.75 -29.45
CA ALA A 143 9.54 -20.59 -29.71
C ALA A 143 9.47 -21.75 -28.70
N MET A 144 9.24 -22.98 -29.17
CA MET A 144 9.29 -24.19 -28.29
C MET A 144 10.63 -24.34 -27.56
N GLU A 145 11.62 -23.54 -27.90
CA GLU A 145 12.93 -23.41 -27.27
C GLU A 145 12.97 -22.37 -26.14
N SER A 146 11.87 -21.63 -25.88
CA SER A 146 11.84 -20.71 -24.75
C SER A 146 11.91 -21.49 -23.42
N ASP A 147 12.71 -21.03 -22.49
CA ASP A 147 12.87 -21.66 -21.18
C ASP A 147 11.52 -21.80 -20.47
N MET A 148 10.62 -20.83 -20.64
CA MET A 148 9.29 -20.85 -20.05
C MET A 148 8.45 -22.06 -20.52
N TRP A 149 8.36 -22.31 -21.80
CA TRP A 149 7.57 -23.44 -22.31
C TRP A 149 8.22 -24.79 -21.98
N ARG A 150 9.54 -24.90 -21.98
CA ARG A 150 10.25 -26.12 -21.54
C ARG A 150 9.95 -26.44 -20.07
N ASP A 151 10.02 -25.45 -19.21
CA ASP A 151 9.71 -25.62 -17.77
C ASP A 151 8.23 -25.95 -17.57
N HIS A 152 7.34 -25.29 -18.31
CA HIS A 152 5.91 -25.58 -18.25
C HIS A 152 5.59 -27.00 -18.71
N VAL A 153 6.11 -27.46 -19.86
CA VAL A 153 5.93 -28.84 -20.35
C VAL A 153 6.49 -29.86 -19.34
N SER A 154 7.64 -29.57 -18.72
CA SER A 154 8.20 -30.40 -17.68
C SER A 154 7.25 -30.50 -16.44
N THR A 155 6.62 -29.40 -16.05
CA THR A 155 5.62 -29.36 -14.98
C THR A 155 4.38 -30.18 -15.33
N LEU A 156 3.90 -30.07 -16.58
CA LEU A 156 2.79 -30.86 -17.08
C LEU A 156 3.09 -32.37 -17.08
N GLN A 157 4.30 -32.78 -17.50
CA GLN A 157 4.74 -34.19 -17.51
C GLN A 157 4.81 -34.78 -16.11
N ARG A 158 5.11 -33.96 -15.08
CA ARG A 158 5.10 -34.39 -13.66
C ARG A 158 3.70 -34.37 -13.04
N CYS A 159 2.67 -34.00 -13.81
CA CYS A 159 1.30 -33.83 -13.32
C CYS A 159 1.23 -32.88 -12.10
N GLU A 160 1.98 -31.79 -12.11
CA GLU A 160 2.02 -30.79 -11.03
C GLU A 160 1.06 -29.64 -11.30
N ILE A 161 0.67 -28.94 -10.23
CA ILE A 161 -0.15 -27.70 -10.32
C ILE A 161 0.74 -26.57 -10.84
N PHE A 162 0.23 -25.79 -11.79
CA PHE A 162 0.90 -24.58 -12.27
C PHE A 162 0.00 -23.36 -12.15
N ARG A 163 0.63 -22.18 -12.09
CA ARG A 163 -0.03 -20.87 -12.01
C ARG A 163 0.77 -19.84 -12.78
N ASP A 164 0.08 -18.76 -13.17
CA ASP A 164 0.67 -17.55 -13.73
C ASP A 164 1.55 -17.76 -14.98
N ILE A 165 1.21 -18.74 -15.80
CA ILE A 165 1.80 -18.92 -17.13
C ILE A 165 1.11 -17.93 -18.08
N VAL A 166 1.89 -17.04 -18.67
CA VAL A 166 1.37 -16.02 -19.60
C VAL A 166 1.83 -16.37 -21.00
N PHE A 167 0.86 -16.48 -21.91
CA PHE A 167 1.12 -16.64 -23.34
C PHE A 167 0.35 -15.60 -24.16
N ARG A 168 0.75 -15.39 -25.40
CA ARG A 168 0.14 -14.38 -26.26
C ARG A 168 -0.67 -15.03 -27.38
N CYS A 169 -1.92 -14.63 -27.52
CA CYS A 169 -2.78 -15.03 -28.62
C CYS A 169 -3.29 -13.82 -29.40
N GLN A 170 -4.01 -14.08 -30.47
CA GLN A 170 -4.60 -13.07 -31.34
C GLN A 170 -6.10 -13.35 -31.47
N ASP A 171 -6.90 -12.29 -31.45
CA ASP A 171 -8.32 -12.37 -31.73
C ASP A 171 -8.61 -12.42 -33.26
N ASP A 172 -9.89 -12.57 -33.60
CA ASP A 172 -10.34 -12.63 -35.03
C ASP A 172 -10.12 -11.30 -35.78
N HIS A 173 -9.85 -10.21 -35.07
CA HIS A 173 -9.59 -8.88 -35.64
C HIS A 173 -8.10 -8.54 -35.71
N GLY A 174 -7.24 -9.45 -35.24
CA GLY A 174 -5.79 -9.26 -35.23
C GLY A 174 -5.25 -8.55 -34.02
N ALA A 175 -6.07 -8.25 -32.99
CA ALA A 175 -5.59 -7.70 -31.72
C ALA A 175 -4.88 -8.78 -30.88
N ARG A 176 -3.83 -8.37 -30.18
CA ARG A 176 -3.01 -9.28 -29.37
C ARG A 176 -3.46 -9.23 -27.92
N HIS A 177 -3.61 -10.41 -27.32
CA HIS A 177 -4.01 -10.61 -25.95
C HIS A 177 -2.94 -11.39 -25.19
N ASP A 178 -2.55 -10.92 -24.02
CA ASP A 178 -1.69 -11.64 -23.08
C ASP A 178 -2.60 -12.41 -22.10
N ILE A 179 -2.62 -13.75 -22.23
CA ILE A 179 -3.49 -14.64 -21.45
C ILE A 179 -2.69 -15.31 -20.35
N CYS A 180 -3.15 -15.13 -19.12
CA CYS A 180 -2.58 -15.78 -17.93
C CYS A 180 -3.39 -17.03 -17.60
N ILE A 181 -2.74 -18.20 -17.55
CA ILE A 181 -3.37 -19.48 -17.22
C ILE A 181 -2.80 -20.08 -15.94
N GLY A 182 -3.68 -20.81 -15.25
CA GLY A 182 -3.31 -21.70 -14.17
C GLY A 182 -4.13 -22.99 -14.25
N GLY A 183 -3.55 -24.11 -13.85
CA GLY A 183 -4.21 -25.40 -13.96
C GLY A 183 -3.76 -26.42 -12.92
N ARG A 184 -4.61 -27.43 -12.72
CA ARG A 184 -4.34 -28.59 -11.88
C ARG A 184 -4.63 -29.88 -12.63
N PRO A 185 -3.89 -30.95 -12.35
CA PRO A 185 -4.14 -32.25 -12.97
C PRO A 185 -5.48 -32.86 -12.52
N VAL A 186 -6.13 -33.57 -13.42
CA VAL A 186 -7.33 -34.36 -13.18
C VAL A 186 -6.95 -35.83 -13.26
N LEU A 187 -7.28 -36.58 -12.21
CA LEU A 187 -7.07 -38.02 -12.15
C LEU A 187 -8.41 -38.73 -12.10
N ASN A 188 -8.54 -39.87 -12.78
CA ASN A 188 -9.74 -40.70 -12.68
C ASN A 188 -9.78 -41.49 -11.37
N THR A 189 -10.85 -42.26 -11.19
CA THR A 189 -11.08 -43.08 -9.98
C THR A 189 -10.01 -44.15 -9.74
N SER A 190 -9.26 -44.52 -10.77
CA SER A 190 -8.14 -45.47 -10.67
C SER A 190 -6.79 -44.78 -10.47
N GLY A 191 -6.74 -43.45 -10.37
CA GLY A 191 -5.52 -42.66 -10.22
C GLY A 191 -4.77 -42.36 -11.52
N ALA A 192 -5.31 -42.73 -12.68
CA ALA A 192 -4.68 -42.43 -13.97
C ALA A 192 -4.96 -40.96 -14.38
N PHE A 193 -3.98 -40.34 -15.02
CA PHE A 193 -4.06 -38.97 -15.49
C PHE A 193 -5.02 -38.86 -16.69
N GLU A 194 -5.97 -37.95 -16.61
CA GLU A 194 -6.97 -37.68 -17.66
C GLU A 194 -6.74 -36.35 -18.39
N GLY A 195 -6.03 -35.43 -17.77
CA GLY A 195 -5.78 -34.09 -18.33
C GLY A 195 -5.63 -33.02 -17.24
N TYR A 196 -5.82 -31.77 -17.64
CA TYR A 196 -5.80 -30.61 -16.75
C TYR A 196 -7.12 -29.86 -16.78
N ARG A 197 -7.47 -29.25 -15.66
CA ARG A 197 -8.51 -28.21 -15.54
C ARG A 197 -7.91 -26.94 -15.02
N GLY A 198 -8.32 -25.83 -15.57
CA GLY A 198 -7.80 -24.56 -15.12
C GLY A 198 -8.68 -23.37 -15.42
N THR A 199 -8.16 -22.23 -15.02
CA THR A 199 -8.70 -20.92 -15.33
C THR A 199 -7.76 -20.16 -16.22
N ALA A 200 -8.30 -19.23 -16.99
CA ALA A 200 -7.53 -18.30 -17.79
C ALA A 200 -8.15 -16.91 -17.69
N ARG A 201 -7.32 -15.90 -17.82
CA ARG A 201 -7.72 -14.50 -17.71
C ARG A 201 -6.90 -13.66 -18.70
N ASP A 202 -7.56 -12.68 -19.31
CA ASP A 202 -6.86 -11.64 -20.08
C ASP A 202 -6.18 -10.65 -19.12
N VAL A 203 -4.87 -10.52 -19.27
CA VAL A 203 -4.03 -9.61 -18.46
C VAL A 203 -3.39 -8.52 -19.32
N THR A 204 -3.82 -8.34 -20.56
CA THR A 204 -3.27 -7.40 -21.53
C THR A 204 -3.21 -5.98 -20.98
N ASP A 205 -4.35 -5.46 -20.52
CA ASP A 205 -4.44 -4.10 -19.98
C ASP A 205 -3.62 -3.94 -18.69
N LYS A 206 -3.63 -4.94 -17.83
CA LYS A 206 -2.84 -4.95 -16.59
C LYS A 206 -1.34 -4.86 -16.89
N LEU A 207 -0.83 -5.74 -17.76
CA LEU A 207 0.58 -5.75 -18.15
C LEU A 207 0.99 -4.48 -18.89
N ALA A 208 0.10 -3.93 -19.73
CA ALA A 208 0.34 -2.67 -20.43
C ALA A 208 0.40 -1.49 -19.43
N ALA A 209 -0.48 -1.44 -18.45
CA ALA A 209 -0.48 -0.42 -17.41
C ALA A 209 0.78 -0.50 -16.53
N GLU A 210 1.19 -1.69 -16.10
CA GLU A 210 2.42 -1.92 -15.35
C GLU A 210 3.66 -1.46 -16.13
N LYS A 211 3.77 -1.81 -17.41
CA LYS A 211 4.87 -1.37 -18.28
C LYS A 211 4.91 0.15 -18.42
N ARG A 212 3.75 0.81 -18.63
CA ARG A 212 3.66 2.28 -18.70
C ARG A 212 4.09 2.93 -17.39
N LEU A 213 3.65 2.40 -16.26
CA LEU A 213 4.03 2.90 -14.93
C LEU A 213 5.53 2.80 -14.73
N HIS A 214 6.13 1.64 -14.99
CA HIS A 214 7.57 1.45 -14.88
C HIS A 214 8.38 2.35 -15.82
N ALA A 215 7.90 2.56 -17.06
CA ALA A 215 8.54 3.48 -17.99
C ALA A 215 8.47 4.93 -17.50
N ALA A 216 7.33 5.37 -17.00
CA ALA A 216 7.14 6.71 -16.42
C ALA A 216 8.03 6.92 -15.18
N MET A 217 8.11 5.94 -14.29
CA MET A 217 8.98 6.01 -13.11
C MET A 217 10.46 6.14 -13.50
N ARG A 218 10.95 5.31 -14.43
CA ARG A 218 12.33 5.41 -14.92
C ARG A 218 12.64 6.75 -15.59
N ALA A 219 11.70 7.28 -16.39
CA ALA A 219 11.86 8.59 -17.02
C ALA A 219 11.93 9.71 -15.98
N ALA A 220 11.08 9.67 -14.96
CA ALA A 220 11.08 10.64 -13.86
C ALA A 220 12.38 10.58 -13.05
N GLU A 221 12.87 9.38 -12.73
CA GLU A 221 14.13 9.17 -12.03
C GLU A 221 15.33 9.69 -12.84
N GLN A 222 15.39 9.37 -14.13
CA GLN A 222 16.46 9.87 -15.01
C GLN A 222 16.43 11.40 -15.14
N ALA A 223 15.23 12.00 -15.22
CA ALA A 223 15.11 13.46 -15.25
C ALA A 223 15.60 14.09 -13.95
N SER A 224 15.26 13.49 -12.80
CA SER A 224 15.73 13.96 -11.47
C SER A 224 17.26 13.87 -11.34
N VAL A 225 17.86 12.75 -11.73
CA VAL A 225 19.32 12.56 -11.70
C VAL A 225 20.00 13.56 -12.64
N SER A 226 19.48 13.74 -13.86
CA SER A 226 20.04 14.69 -14.83
C SER A 226 19.97 16.13 -14.32
N LYS A 227 18.84 16.53 -13.71
CA LYS A 227 18.65 17.84 -13.08
C LYS A 227 19.70 18.07 -11.98
N SER A 228 19.92 17.08 -11.11
CA SER A 228 20.89 17.17 -10.01
C SER A 228 22.33 17.28 -10.51
N ASN A 229 22.71 16.49 -11.50
CA ASN A 229 24.05 16.52 -12.08
C ASN A 229 24.31 17.85 -12.81
N PHE A 230 23.31 18.36 -13.53
CA PHE A 230 23.40 19.68 -14.17
C PHE A 230 23.66 20.78 -13.14
N LEU A 231 22.89 20.81 -12.05
CA LEU A 231 23.03 21.80 -10.99
C LEU A 231 24.39 21.68 -10.28
N ALA A 232 24.87 20.47 -10.00
CA ALA A 232 26.18 20.25 -9.40
C ALA A 232 27.31 20.76 -10.29
N ASN A 233 27.27 20.51 -11.60
CA ASN A 233 28.25 21.01 -12.55
C ASN A 233 28.20 22.54 -12.67
N MET A 234 26.98 23.11 -12.75
CA MET A 234 26.83 24.57 -12.78
C MET A 234 27.39 25.26 -11.56
N ASN A 235 27.33 24.62 -10.37
CA ASN A 235 27.97 25.14 -9.17
C ASN A 235 29.47 25.40 -9.37
N HIS A 236 30.18 24.38 -9.84
CA HIS A 236 31.62 24.52 -10.04
C HIS A 236 31.94 25.58 -11.09
N GLU A 237 31.19 25.63 -12.19
CA GLU A 237 31.38 26.60 -13.27
C GLU A 237 31.04 28.04 -12.85
N LEU A 238 30.07 28.24 -11.95
CA LEU A 238 29.73 29.55 -11.42
C LEU A 238 30.62 29.98 -10.25
N ARG A 239 31.00 29.06 -9.39
CA ARG A 239 31.85 29.36 -8.21
C ARG A 239 33.23 29.89 -8.59
N THR A 240 33.84 29.33 -9.62
CA THR A 240 35.23 29.71 -10.04
C THR A 240 35.34 31.18 -10.47
N PRO A 241 34.58 31.72 -11.43
CA PRO A 241 34.62 33.12 -11.81
C PRO A 241 34.19 34.05 -10.66
N LEU A 242 33.22 33.61 -9.85
CA LEU A 242 32.72 34.42 -8.76
C LEU A 242 33.72 34.57 -7.64
N ASN A 243 34.45 33.51 -7.27
CA ASN A 243 35.56 33.57 -6.32
C ASN A 243 36.70 34.48 -6.84
N ALA A 244 36.95 34.48 -8.14
CA ALA A 244 37.94 35.43 -8.72
C ALA A 244 37.50 36.88 -8.60
N ILE A 245 36.21 37.18 -8.92
CA ILE A 245 35.64 38.54 -8.77
C ILE A 245 35.68 38.99 -7.31
N MET A 246 35.28 38.10 -6.37
CA MET A 246 35.33 38.38 -4.92
C MET A 246 36.78 38.66 -4.47
N GLY A 247 37.70 37.75 -4.79
CA GLY A 247 39.08 37.87 -4.36
C GLY A 247 39.78 39.13 -4.91
N PHE A 248 39.59 39.48 -6.20
CA PHE A 248 40.16 40.70 -6.75
C PHE A 248 39.51 41.96 -6.16
N SER A 249 38.20 41.97 -5.98
CA SER A 249 37.52 43.11 -5.36
C SER A 249 37.92 43.30 -3.88
N GLU A 250 38.13 42.21 -3.15
CA GLU A 250 38.64 42.24 -1.78
C GLU A 250 40.08 42.80 -1.69
N MET A 251 41.01 42.30 -2.52
CA MET A 251 42.35 42.80 -2.60
C MET A 251 42.40 44.30 -2.92
N LEU A 252 41.53 44.78 -3.82
CA LEU A 252 41.41 46.20 -4.15
C LEU A 252 40.85 47.01 -2.98
N THR A 253 39.88 46.46 -2.21
CA THR A 253 39.30 47.11 -1.03
C THR A 253 40.30 47.22 0.12
N LEU A 254 41.11 46.18 0.34
CA LEU A 254 42.16 46.14 1.38
C LEU A 254 43.38 47.02 1.05
N GLY A 255 43.46 47.55 -0.17
CA GLY A 255 44.53 48.41 -0.57
C GLY A 255 45.89 47.71 -0.83
N THR A 256 45.87 46.36 -0.95
CA THR A 256 47.10 45.55 -1.22
C THR A 256 47.73 45.83 -2.57
N VAL A 257 46.98 46.40 -3.51
CA VAL A 257 47.44 46.74 -4.89
C VAL A 257 47.65 48.24 -5.05
N GLY A 258 47.50 49.05 -3.98
CA GLY A 258 47.64 50.50 -3.97
C GLY A 258 46.39 51.20 -3.46
N VAL A 259 46.48 52.50 -3.18
CA VAL A 259 45.39 53.30 -2.65
C VAL A 259 44.43 53.69 -3.76
N LEU A 260 43.20 53.29 -3.68
CA LEU A 260 42.14 53.63 -4.63
C LEU A 260 41.61 55.03 -4.37
N GLN A 261 41.25 55.75 -5.46
CA GLN A 261 40.43 56.97 -5.33
C GLN A 261 39.08 56.66 -4.67
N PRO A 262 38.53 57.57 -3.85
CA PRO A 262 37.26 57.30 -3.11
C PRO A 262 36.12 56.75 -3.98
N ARG A 263 35.86 57.33 -5.13
CA ARG A 263 34.84 56.87 -6.08
C ARG A 263 35.10 55.43 -6.58
N VAL A 264 36.35 55.08 -6.86
CA VAL A 264 36.73 53.75 -7.34
C VAL A 264 36.54 52.72 -6.22
N ARG A 265 36.83 53.10 -4.98
CA ARG A 265 36.59 52.24 -3.80
C ARG A 265 35.13 51.94 -3.62
N ASP A 266 34.23 52.94 -3.82
CA ASP A 266 32.79 52.72 -3.74
C ASP A 266 32.31 51.74 -4.82
N TYR A 267 32.77 51.83 -6.06
CA TYR A 267 32.42 50.88 -7.12
C TYR A 267 32.95 49.49 -6.82
N VAL A 268 34.15 49.33 -6.31
CA VAL A 268 34.71 48.03 -5.92
C VAL A 268 33.94 47.42 -4.77
N ALA A 269 33.50 48.23 -3.79
CA ALA A 269 32.63 47.74 -2.70
C ALA A 269 31.29 47.24 -3.21
N VAL A 270 30.69 47.92 -4.20
CA VAL A 270 29.42 47.45 -4.84
C VAL A 270 29.66 46.15 -5.60
N ILE A 271 30.75 46.04 -6.36
CA ILE A 271 31.10 44.79 -7.09
C ILE A 271 31.30 43.65 -6.12
N HIS A 272 32.04 43.84 -5.03
CA HIS A 272 32.29 42.83 -4.01
C HIS A 272 30.96 42.37 -3.38
N LYS A 273 30.11 43.31 -2.96
CA LYS A 273 28.81 43.02 -2.36
C LYS A 273 27.91 42.22 -3.32
N SER A 274 27.87 42.62 -4.60
CA SER A 274 27.05 41.95 -5.60
C SER A 274 27.56 40.54 -5.89
N ALA A 275 28.85 40.35 -5.97
CA ALA A 275 29.50 39.04 -6.17
C ALA A 275 29.23 38.11 -4.97
N SER A 276 29.38 38.63 -3.73
CA SER A 276 29.07 37.87 -2.51
C SER A 276 27.61 37.44 -2.47
N HIS A 277 26.69 38.34 -2.81
CA HIS A 277 25.27 38.04 -2.87
C HIS A 277 24.94 36.96 -3.92
N LEU A 278 25.55 37.05 -5.11
CA LEU A 278 25.35 36.02 -6.14
C LEU A 278 25.94 34.67 -5.70
N HIS A 279 27.05 34.67 -4.96
CA HIS A 279 27.65 33.48 -4.39
C HIS A 279 26.69 32.77 -3.39
N GLU A 280 26.06 33.55 -2.52
CA GLU A 280 25.04 33.03 -1.59
C GLU A 280 23.85 32.40 -2.34
N ILE A 281 23.33 33.12 -3.35
CA ILE A 281 22.21 32.60 -4.17
C ILE A 281 22.54 31.26 -4.82
N VAL A 282 23.74 31.19 -5.46
CA VAL A 282 24.18 29.97 -6.14
C VAL A 282 24.31 28.81 -5.15
N ASN A 283 24.88 29.03 -3.97
CA ASN A 283 25.03 28.00 -2.96
C ASN A 283 23.66 27.56 -2.41
N ASP A 284 22.72 28.47 -2.14
CA ASP A 284 21.38 28.16 -1.66
C ASP A 284 20.59 27.31 -2.67
N VAL A 285 20.64 27.66 -3.96
CA VAL A 285 20.00 26.88 -5.04
C VAL A 285 20.55 25.46 -5.10
N LEU A 286 21.85 25.31 -4.91
CA LEU A 286 22.53 24.02 -5.00
C LEU A 286 22.33 23.15 -3.77
N ASP A 287 22.42 23.73 -2.56
CA ASP A 287 22.06 23.06 -1.32
C ASP A 287 20.64 22.52 -1.43
N PHE A 288 19.70 23.36 -1.89
CA PHE A 288 18.32 22.97 -2.09
C PHE A 288 18.17 21.82 -3.10
N ALA A 289 18.84 21.91 -4.26
CA ALA A 289 18.79 20.86 -5.28
C ALA A 289 19.38 19.52 -4.80
N THR A 290 20.43 19.60 -3.97
CA THR A 290 21.08 18.41 -3.39
C THR A 290 20.18 17.74 -2.35
N ILE A 291 19.45 18.53 -1.55
CA ILE A 291 18.45 18.05 -0.58
C ILE A 291 17.26 17.40 -1.32
N GLU A 292 16.73 18.08 -2.35
CA GLU A 292 15.60 17.55 -3.14
C GLU A 292 15.93 16.22 -3.82
N ALA A 293 17.19 16.03 -4.21
CA ALA A 293 17.68 14.78 -4.79
C ALA A 293 17.95 13.68 -3.75
N GLY A 294 17.79 13.95 -2.45
CA GLY A 294 18.14 13.02 -1.37
C GLY A 294 19.63 12.66 -1.32
N LYS A 295 20.49 13.53 -1.83
CA LYS A 295 21.95 13.31 -1.93
C LYS A 295 22.78 14.09 -0.91
N LEU A 296 22.12 14.83 -0.01
CA LEU A 296 22.81 15.56 1.05
C LEU A 296 22.99 14.63 2.24
N ASP A 297 24.23 14.18 2.45
CA ASP A 297 24.61 13.45 3.65
C ASP A 297 25.00 14.46 4.75
N LEU A 298 24.44 14.28 5.95
CA LEU A 298 24.78 15.09 7.13
C LEU A 298 26.09 14.58 7.73
N VAL A 299 26.98 15.51 8.07
CA VAL A 299 28.19 15.22 8.85
C VAL A 299 27.86 15.46 10.31
N GLU A 300 27.32 14.42 10.95
CA GLU A 300 26.76 14.52 12.29
C GLU A 300 27.83 14.35 13.37
N GLU A 301 27.85 15.27 14.33
CA GLU A 301 28.75 15.28 15.49
C GLU A 301 28.04 15.82 16.75
N ASN A 302 28.64 15.58 17.91
CA ASN A 302 28.17 16.17 19.15
C ASN A 302 28.72 17.58 19.31
N PHE A 303 27.86 18.57 19.48
CA PHE A 303 28.27 19.95 19.66
C PHE A 303 27.47 20.67 20.75
N ASP A 304 28.05 21.77 21.28
CA ASP A 304 27.37 22.68 22.22
C ASP A 304 26.55 23.71 21.43
N PRO A 305 25.20 23.71 21.53
CA PRO A 305 24.37 24.69 20.84
C PRO A 305 24.64 26.14 21.29
N SER A 306 25.14 26.36 22.51
CA SER A 306 25.54 27.68 22.99
C SER A 306 26.64 28.30 22.11
N SER A 307 27.58 27.48 21.67
CA SER A 307 28.67 27.92 20.76
C SER A 307 28.15 28.44 19.43
N ILE A 308 27.23 27.69 18.81
CA ILE A 308 26.60 28.09 17.54
C ILE A 308 25.79 29.37 17.72
N ILE A 309 24.95 29.45 18.77
CA ILE A 309 24.10 30.63 19.02
C ILE A 309 24.97 31.88 19.19
N ASN A 310 26.00 31.81 20.04
CA ASN A 310 26.90 32.96 20.26
C ASN A 310 27.61 33.40 18.98
N THR A 311 28.16 32.45 18.23
CA THR A 311 28.84 32.73 16.96
C THR A 311 27.90 33.39 15.94
N CYS A 312 26.67 32.85 15.78
CA CYS A 312 25.68 33.43 14.86
C CYS A 312 25.23 34.82 15.26
N VAL A 313 25.00 35.06 16.56
CA VAL A 313 24.63 36.38 17.09
C VAL A 313 25.76 37.38 16.90
N GLU A 314 27.01 36.99 17.12
CA GLU A 314 28.18 37.85 16.86
C GLU A 314 28.25 38.27 15.40
N MET A 315 28.09 37.31 14.46
CA MET A 315 28.11 37.56 13.00
C MET A 315 27.08 38.58 12.54
N VAL A 316 25.85 38.56 13.10
CA VAL A 316 24.80 39.52 12.70
C VAL A 316 24.76 40.79 13.55
N SER A 317 25.56 40.88 14.63
CA SER A 317 25.54 41.99 15.58
C SER A 317 25.94 43.34 14.97
N ALA A 318 26.90 43.34 14.03
CA ALA A 318 27.31 44.57 13.32
C ALA A 318 26.16 45.11 12.46
N GLN A 319 25.46 44.24 11.74
CA GLN A 319 24.30 44.61 10.92
C GLN A 319 23.11 45.08 11.76
N ALA A 320 22.85 44.42 12.87
CA ALA A 320 21.78 44.81 13.81
C ALA A 320 22.07 46.21 14.40
N ARG A 321 23.31 46.48 14.86
CA ARG A 321 23.74 47.81 15.37
C ARG A 321 23.60 48.90 14.31
N ALA A 322 23.98 48.63 13.06
CA ALA A 322 23.82 49.58 11.96
C ALA A 322 22.34 49.95 11.70
N ARG A 323 21.40 49.10 12.09
CA ARG A 323 19.95 49.33 12.00
C ARG A 323 19.32 49.83 13.32
N GLY A 324 20.13 50.03 14.37
CA GLY A 324 19.66 50.44 15.69
C GLY A 324 18.90 49.34 16.45
N LEU A 325 19.09 48.06 16.10
CA LEU A 325 18.46 46.92 16.72
C LEU A 325 19.28 46.37 17.89
N LYS A 326 18.60 45.83 18.90
CA LYS A 326 19.21 45.06 19.96
C LYS A 326 19.00 43.58 19.72
N ILE A 327 20.06 42.77 19.90
CA ILE A 327 19.93 41.31 19.92
C ILE A 327 20.12 40.88 21.37
N ALA A 328 19.18 40.10 21.89
CA ALA A 328 19.22 39.49 23.21
C ALA A 328 19.18 37.97 23.10
N ILE A 329 20.02 37.29 23.88
CA ILE A 329 19.92 35.86 24.08
C ILE A 329 19.26 35.66 25.44
N GLU A 330 18.12 35.02 25.49
CA GLU A 330 17.48 34.65 26.76
C GLU A 330 18.26 33.52 27.41
N SER A 331 18.56 33.68 28.67
CA SER A 331 19.23 32.64 29.45
C SER A 331 18.27 31.48 29.70
N CYS A 332 18.69 30.28 29.30
CA CYS A 332 18.02 29.09 29.77
C CYS A 332 18.15 28.95 31.29
N ASN A 333 17.13 28.43 31.96
CA ASN A 333 17.21 27.98 33.34
C ASN A 333 18.07 26.69 33.42
N GLY A 334 19.41 26.89 33.37
CA GLY A 334 20.38 25.79 33.38
C GLY A 334 21.31 25.77 32.15
N ASP A 335 22.26 24.85 32.17
CA ASP A 335 23.13 24.58 31.03
C ASP A 335 22.35 23.93 29.90
N LEU A 336 22.55 24.38 28.63
CA LEU A 336 21.96 23.74 27.48
C LEU A 336 22.51 22.30 27.29
N PRO A 337 21.68 21.37 26.85
CA PRO A 337 22.14 20.01 26.52
C PRO A 337 23.06 20.04 25.29
N MET A 338 23.89 19.00 25.13
CA MET A 338 24.62 18.77 23.88
C MET A 338 23.63 18.30 22.82
N VAL A 339 23.91 18.59 21.55
CA VAL A 339 23.09 18.19 20.41
C VAL A 339 23.91 17.33 19.44
N TYR A 340 23.33 16.26 18.92
CA TYR A 340 23.88 15.43 17.86
C TYR A 340 23.30 15.84 16.51
N GLY A 341 24.17 16.28 15.60
CA GLY A 341 23.75 16.74 14.27
C GLY A 341 24.87 17.38 13.48
N ASP A 342 24.58 17.89 12.29
CA ASP A 342 25.53 18.63 11.46
C ASP A 342 25.59 20.10 11.94
N GLU A 343 26.60 20.41 12.76
CA GLU A 343 26.81 21.76 13.32
C GLU A 343 26.81 22.83 12.25
N ARG A 344 27.47 22.59 11.12
CA ARG A 344 27.60 23.57 10.03
C ARG A 344 26.23 23.88 9.39
N ARG A 345 25.41 22.87 9.19
CA ARG A 345 24.07 23.01 8.61
C ARG A 345 23.09 23.68 9.58
N LEU A 346 23.13 23.31 10.84
CA LEU A 346 22.31 23.96 11.88
C LEU A 346 22.73 25.43 12.12
N ARG A 347 24.01 25.73 12.00
CA ARG A 347 24.55 27.12 11.97
C ARG A 347 23.99 27.90 10.77
N GLN A 348 23.95 27.29 9.58
CA GLN A 348 23.34 27.87 8.37
C GLN A 348 21.86 28.19 8.59
N VAL A 349 21.10 27.27 9.22
CA VAL A 349 19.70 27.52 9.59
C VAL A 349 19.60 28.75 10.50
N LEU A 350 20.34 28.76 11.61
CA LEU A 350 20.25 29.83 12.59
C LEU A 350 20.67 31.19 12.03
N LEU A 351 21.73 31.25 11.21
CA LEU A 351 22.15 32.47 10.51
C LEU A 351 21.05 32.98 9.58
N ASN A 352 20.37 32.09 8.87
CA ASN A 352 19.25 32.47 8.00
C ASN A 352 18.09 33.08 8.80
N LEU A 353 17.71 32.46 9.91
CA LEU A 353 16.65 32.96 10.79
C LEU A 353 17.03 34.34 11.38
N LEU A 354 18.25 34.47 11.90
CA LEU A 354 18.76 35.72 12.50
C LEU A 354 18.87 36.84 11.44
N SER A 355 19.41 36.53 10.25
CA SER A 355 19.50 37.49 9.16
C SER A 355 18.15 38.02 8.73
N ASN A 356 17.14 37.14 8.64
CA ASN A 356 15.75 37.54 8.35
C ASN A 356 15.18 38.39 9.48
N ALA A 357 15.35 37.98 10.75
CA ALA A 357 14.90 38.77 11.90
C ALA A 357 15.48 40.20 11.91
N VAL A 358 16.80 40.31 11.68
CA VAL A 358 17.48 41.63 11.60
C VAL A 358 17.01 42.42 10.39
N LYS A 359 16.76 41.77 9.26
CA LYS A 359 16.33 42.39 8.01
C LYS A 359 14.95 42.97 8.09
N PHE A 360 14.02 42.30 8.73
CA PHE A 360 12.61 42.67 8.76
C PHE A 360 12.17 43.40 10.05
N SER A 361 13.00 43.40 11.10
CA SER A 361 12.73 44.17 12.31
C SER A 361 12.58 45.67 12.04
N THR A 362 11.71 46.31 12.80
CA THR A 362 11.56 47.78 12.79
C THR A 362 12.75 48.45 13.49
N SER A 363 13.18 49.61 13.01
CA SER A 363 14.28 50.40 13.63
C SER A 363 13.99 50.67 15.12
N GLY A 364 14.98 50.45 15.99
CA GLY A 364 14.85 50.58 17.45
C GLY A 364 14.26 49.35 18.14
N GLY A 365 13.93 48.30 17.40
CA GLY A 365 13.37 47.07 17.91
C GLY A 365 14.41 46.10 18.50
N ALA A 366 13.97 44.91 18.80
CA ALA A 366 14.82 43.84 19.33
C ALA A 366 14.58 42.51 18.60
N VAL A 367 15.67 41.73 18.46
CA VAL A 367 15.62 40.30 18.08
C VAL A 367 15.99 39.50 19.32
N VAL A 368 15.17 38.52 19.65
CA VAL A 368 15.35 37.67 20.82
C VAL A 368 15.61 36.23 20.35
N VAL A 369 16.66 35.63 20.89
CA VAL A 369 17.00 34.21 20.69
C VAL A 369 16.78 33.47 21.99
N SER A 370 15.86 32.49 21.98
CA SER A 370 15.45 31.76 23.18
C SER A 370 15.70 30.25 22.98
N PRO A 371 16.90 29.76 23.35
CA PRO A 371 17.13 28.32 23.37
C PRO A 371 16.45 27.68 24.59
N ARG A 372 15.75 26.57 24.40
CA ARG A 372 15.03 25.86 25.48
C ARG A 372 14.91 24.38 25.23
N GLN A 373 14.90 23.61 26.31
CA GLN A 373 14.49 22.21 26.25
C GLN A 373 13.00 22.12 26.56
N LEU A 374 12.26 21.38 25.72
CA LEU A 374 10.83 21.17 25.86
C LEU A 374 10.54 20.05 26.88
N ALA A 375 9.33 20.03 27.41
CA ALA A 375 8.88 18.96 28.32
C ALA A 375 8.87 17.56 27.66
N SER A 376 8.81 17.51 26.33
CA SER A 376 8.97 16.29 25.52
C SER A 376 10.40 15.74 25.49
N GLY A 377 11.38 16.52 25.94
CA GLY A 377 12.80 16.22 25.81
C GLY A 377 13.45 16.81 24.55
N ASP A 378 12.65 17.36 23.63
CA ASP A 378 13.14 17.99 22.39
C ASP A 378 13.91 19.28 22.71
N PHE A 379 14.76 19.73 21.79
CA PHE A 379 15.53 20.97 21.92
C PHE A 379 15.01 21.99 20.90
N ALA A 380 14.64 23.17 21.36
CA ALA A 380 14.15 24.27 20.53
C ALA A 380 15.06 25.49 20.59
N ILE A 381 15.19 26.18 19.46
CA ILE A 381 15.76 27.51 19.37
C ILE A 381 14.72 28.42 18.69
N ASP A 382 14.19 29.36 19.44
CA ASP A 382 13.25 30.34 18.92
C ASP A 382 13.99 31.62 18.57
N VAL A 383 13.70 32.20 17.40
CA VAL A 383 14.18 33.50 16.95
C VAL A 383 12.96 34.39 16.75
N GLN A 384 12.81 35.41 17.60
CA GLN A 384 11.66 36.32 17.58
C GLN A 384 12.13 37.71 17.16
N ASP A 385 11.36 38.34 16.26
CA ASP A 385 11.53 39.72 15.83
C ASP A 385 10.27 40.56 16.10
N ASN A 386 10.42 41.88 16.08
CA ASN A 386 9.33 42.82 16.17
C ASN A 386 9.05 43.55 14.83
N GLY A 387 9.19 42.84 13.74
CA GLY A 387 8.91 43.28 12.38
C GLY A 387 7.41 43.49 12.07
N PRO A 388 7.04 43.70 10.82
CA PRO A 388 5.66 43.91 10.38
C PRO A 388 4.75 42.68 10.56
N GLY A 389 5.32 41.48 10.79
CA GLY A 389 4.58 40.25 10.84
C GLY A 389 3.96 39.84 9.50
N MET A 390 3.37 38.67 9.46
CA MET A 390 2.79 38.04 8.30
C MET A 390 1.40 37.49 8.60
N THR A 391 0.52 37.44 7.58
CA THR A 391 -0.72 36.66 7.66
C THR A 391 -0.42 35.18 7.45
N THR A 392 -1.40 34.30 7.71
CA THR A 392 -1.25 32.85 7.50
C THR A 392 -0.93 32.51 6.03
N GLU A 393 -1.56 33.24 5.10
CA GLU A 393 -1.31 33.08 3.66
C GLU A 393 0.11 33.52 3.29
N GLU A 394 0.57 34.63 3.86
CA GLU A 394 1.93 35.15 3.65
C GLU A 394 2.99 34.23 4.23
N VAL A 395 2.74 33.58 5.39
CA VAL A 395 3.62 32.55 5.94
C VAL A 395 3.73 31.36 4.99
N SER A 396 2.62 30.94 4.39
CA SER A 396 2.62 29.87 3.40
C SER A 396 3.48 30.23 2.19
N VAL A 397 3.34 31.44 1.66
CA VAL A 397 4.15 31.95 0.55
C VAL A 397 5.63 32.06 0.93
N ALA A 398 5.95 32.53 2.15
CA ALA A 398 7.34 32.64 2.63
C ALA A 398 8.06 31.28 2.78
N LEU A 399 7.30 30.20 2.93
CA LEU A 399 7.80 28.81 2.96
C LEU A 399 7.85 28.14 1.57
N GLU A 400 7.29 28.78 0.53
CA GLU A 400 7.40 28.32 -0.85
C GLU A 400 8.75 28.72 -1.46
N ARG A 401 9.21 27.96 -2.45
CA ARG A 401 10.43 28.23 -3.19
C ARG A 401 10.33 29.55 -3.96
N PHE A 402 11.31 30.41 -3.77
CA PHE A 402 11.32 31.77 -4.36
C PHE A 402 10.12 32.63 -3.94
N GLY A 403 9.37 32.16 -2.91
CA GLY A 403 8.26 32.89 -2.35
C GLY A 403 8.74 34.19 -1.67
N GLN A 404 8.12 35.29 -2.02
CA GLN A 404 8.37 36.60 -1.43
C GLN A 404 7.02 37.24 -1.10
N VAL A 405 6.91 37.72 0.14
CA VAL A 405 5.73 38.45 0.55
C VAL A 405 5.84 39.87 -0.02
N ASP A 406 4.94 40.24 -0.93
CA ASP A 406 4.92 41.56 -1.56
C ASP A 406 4.59 42.63 -0.50
N ALA A 407 5.58 43.37 -0.08
CA ALA A 407 5.44 44.52 0.83
C ALA A 407 5.16 45.85 0.10
N GLY A 408 4.30 45.84 -0.94
CA GLY A 408 3.84 47.04 -1.62
C GLY A 408 4.93 47.76 -2.44
N LEU A 409 4.62 48.95 -2.95
CA LEU A 409 5.38 49.78 -3.91
C LEU A 409 6.82 50.18 -3.52
N GLU A 410 7.28 49.84 -2.32
CA GLU A 410 8.68 50.04 -1.89
C GLU A 410 9.36 48.68 -1.73
N ARG A 411 10.07 48.22 -2.76
CA ARG A 411 11.06 47.11 -2.68
C ARG A 411 12.21 47.49 -1.74
N ARG A 412 11.97 47.49 -0.43
CA ARG A 412 12.97 47.84 0.58
C ARG A 412 13.92 46.67 0.91
N TYR A 413 13.60 45.45 0.52
CA TYR A 413 14.35 44.30 0.99
C TYR A 413 14.66 43.31 -0.14
N GLU A 414 15.94 43.24 -0.54
CA GLU A 414 16.46 42.24 -1.45
C GLU A 414 16.51 40.85 -0.75
N GLY A 415 16.12 39.80 -1.43
CA GLY A 415 16.26 38.43 -0.95
C GLY A 415 15.91 37.40 -2.01
N THR A 416 16.41 36.18 -1.88
CA THR A 416 16.27 35.11 -2.86
C THR A 416 14.93 34.37 -2.76
N GLY A 417 14.26 34.43 -1.60
CA GLY A 417 13.10 33.60 -1.29
C GLY A 417 13.46 32.13 -1.08
N LEU A 418 14.75 31.79 -0.91
CA LEU A 418 15.22 30.42 -0.69
C LEU A 418 15.57 30.13 0.78
N GLY A 419 15.85 31.18 1.56
CA GLY A 419 16.37 31.02 2.91
C GLY A 419 15.47 30.19 3.86
N LEU A 420 14.20 30.58 4.03
CA LEU A 420 13.27 29.84 4.89
C LEU A 420 12.97 28.43 4.37
N PRO A 421 12.66 28.21 3.08
CA PRO A 421 12.54 26.86 2.52
C PRO A 421 13.77 25.97 2.76
N LEU A 422 14.98 26.53 2.60
CA LEU A 422 16.22 25.80 2.83
C LEU A 422 16.41 25.48 4.33
N ALA A 423 16.17 26.45 5.21
CA ALA A 423 16.22 26.26 6.65
C ALA A 423 15.25 25.15 7.09
N ARG A 424 14.03 25.15 6.59
CA ARG A 424 13.03 24.12 6.84
C ARG A 424 13.53 22.73 6.40
N SER A 425 14.02 22.61 5.18
CA SER A 425 14.51 21.34 4.65
C SER A 425 15.72 20.80 5.43
N LEU A 426 16.65 21.68 5.87
CA LEU A 426 17.78 21.29 6.70
C LEU A 426 17.35 20.79 8.08
N VAL A 427 16.36 21.44 8.71
CA VAL A 427 15.79 20.99 10.00
C VAL A 427 15.06 19.65 9.82
N GLU A 428 14.28 19.47 8.76
CA GLU A 428 13.60 18.23 8.42
C GLU A 428 14.58 17.07 8.18
N LEU A 429 15.75 17.31 7.56
CA LEU A 429 16.82 16.33 7.41
C LEU A 429 17.40 15.85 8.75
N HIS A 430 17.37 16.71 9.77
CA HIS A 430 17.74 16.35 11.15
C HIS A 430 16.58 15.66 11.91
N GLY A 431 15.45 15.34 11.24
CA GLY A 431 14.24 14.79 11.89
C GLY A 431 13.47 15.81 12.72
N GLY A 432 13.83 17.09 12.61
CA GLY A 432 13.23 18.19 13.34
C GLY A 432 12.06 18.87 12.62
N VAL A 433 11.54 19.92 13.23
CA VAL A 433 10.42 20.71 12.70
C VAL A 433 10.77 22.20 12.77
N LEU A 434 10.53 22.94 11.69
CA LEU A 434 10.60 24.39 11.67
C LEU A 434 9.18 24.95 11.62
N SER A 435 8.80 25.74 12.62
CA SER A 435 7.49 26.39 12.73
C SER A 435 7.61 27.90 12.74
N ILE A 436 6.60 28.57 12.22
CA ILE A 436 6.53 30.04 12.15
C ILE A 436 5.22 30.50 12.78
N GLU A 437 5.32 31.34 13.76
CA GLU A 437 4.20 32.06 14.36
C GLU A 437 4.35 33.54 14.04
N SER A 438 3.39 34.11 13.34
CA SER A 438 3.46 35.52 12.90
C SER A 438 2.08 36.16 12.90
N GLU A 439 2.01 37.41 13.31
CA GLU A 439 0.81 38.22 13.29
C GLU A 439 1.16 39.63 12.80
N LYS A 440 0.37 40.15 11.87
CA LYS A 440 0.56 41.51 11.33
C LYS A 440 0.66 42.56 12.45
N GLY A 441 1.74 43.34 12.44
CA GLY A 441 2.04 44.40 13.41
C GLY A 441 2.62 43.92 14.74
N ARG A 442 2.79 42.63 14.95
CA ARG A 442 3.37 42.03 16.19
C ARG A 442 4.74 41.39 16.00
N GLY A 443 5.13 41.16 14.75
CA GLY A 443 6.39 40.52 14.43
C GLY A 443 6.27 39.03 14.09
N THR A 444 7.39 38.36 14.08
CA THR A 444 7.49 36.93 13.70
C THR A 444 8.37 36.19 14.72
N ALA A 445 7.92 35.01 15.11
CA ALA A 445 8.69 34.03 15.86
C ALA A 445 8.89 32.79 14.98
N VAL A 446 10.14 32.39 14.75
CA VAL A 446 10.49 31.17 14.03
C VAL A 446 11.15 30.23 15.02
N SER A 447 10.59 29.02 15.15
CA SER A 447 11.08 27.99 16.07
C SER A 447 11.68 26.84 15.25
N MET A 448 12.93 26.53 15.55
CA MET A 448 13.62 25.32 15.09
C MET A 448 13.61 24.30 16.23
N VAL A 449 12.94 23.15 16.04
CA VAL A 449 12.83 22.09 17.05
C VAL A 449 13.56 20.86 16.57
N LEU A 450 14.48 20.36 17.35
CA LEU A 450 15.19 19.09 17.13
C LEU A 450 14.61 18.03 18.08
N PRO A 451 14.38 16.79 17.61
CA PRO A 451 13.76 15.75 18.41
C PRO A 451 14.69 15.26 19.55
N SER A 452 14.09 14.68 20.58
CA SER A 452 14.76 14.25 21.81
C SER A 452 15.85 13.20 21.60
N ASP A 453 15.80 12.41 20.55
CA ASP A 453 16.83 11.45 20.16
C ASP A 453 18.13 12.12 19.69
N ARG A 454 18.10 13.41 19.35
CA ARG A 454 19.24 14.25 19.01
C ARG A 454 19.75 15.06 20.20
N VAL A 455 19.10 14.96 21.34
CA VAL A 455 19.46 15.69 22.57
C VAL A 455 20.25 14.77 23.50
N ILE A 456 21.50 15.15 23.80
CA ILE A 456 22.38 14.36 24.65
C ILE A 456 22.41 14.99 26.04
N PRO A 457 21.93 14.28 27.08
CA PRO A 457 22.09 14.74 28.45
C PRO A 457 23.58 14.93 28.78
N LYS A 458 23.93 15.98 29.51
CA LYS A 458 25.33 16.24 29.93
C LYS A 458 25.96 15.08 30.75
N ASP A 459 25.13 14.22 31.30
CA ASP A 459 25.54 13.11 32.19
C ASP A 459 25.56 11.72 31.51
N GLY A 460 25.39 11.60 30.21
CA GLY A 460 25.25 10.31 29.55
C GLY A 460 25.76 10.18 28.12
N LEU A 461 26.31 9.02 27.83
CA LEU A 461 26.69 8.56 26.49
C LEU A 461 25.50 8.56 25.53
N SER A 462 25.70 9.05 24.31
CA SER A 462 24.69 9.12 23.25
C SER A 462 23.95 7.79 23.00
N PRO A 463 22.62 7.77 22.92
CA PRO A 463 21.84 6.56 22.60
C PRO A 463 22.13 5.99 21.20
N LEU A 464 22.60 6.82 20.25
CA LEU A 464 22.80 6.43 18.85
C LEU A 464 24.17 5.82 18.52
N ALA A 465 25.14 5.86 19.45
CA ALA A 465 26.46 5.25 19.26
C ALA A 465 26.51 3.72 19.56
N ALA A 466 25.39 3.11 19.96
CA ALA A 466 25.33 1.70 20.35
C ALA A 466 24.85 0.74 19.22
N GLU A 467 24.53 1.23 18.02
CA GLU A 467 24.05 0.41 16.90
C GLU A 467 24.86 0.62 15.61
N ARG A 468 26.20 0.61 15.72
CA ARG A 468 27.06 0.42 14.52
C ARG A 468 28.12 -0.63 14.75
#